data_5904f950da1c3e4f7881dee8e1e3471a
#
_entry.id   5904f950da1c3e4f7881dee8e1e3471a
#
_cell.length_a   1.000
_cell.length_b   1.000
_cell.length_c   1.000
_cell.angle_alpha   90.00
_cell.angle_beta   90.00
_cell.angle_gamma   90.00
#
_symmetry.space_group_name_H-M   'P 1'
#
loop_
_entity.id
_entity.type
_entity.pdbx_description
1 polymer ?
#
loop_
_entity_poly.entity_id
_entity_poly.type
_entity_poly.pdbx_seq_one_letter_code
_entity_poly.pdbx_strand_id
1 'polypeptide(L)'
;MKYVVILGDGMADEPIESLGNKTILQAADTPFLDMLSKKSEIGMVHTVPDGMAPGSDTANLSVLGYDPKIYYSGRSPLEALSIGVPMTDTDIALRCNIVTVSYTHLRAHETGRN
;
A
#
# COMPACT_ATOMS: atom_id res chain seq x y z
N MET A 1 8.91 -25.14 6.39
CA MET A 1 8.67 -23.92 7.18
C MET A 1 7.59 -23.11 6.48
N LYS A 2 6.68 -22.52 7.21
CA LYS A 2 5.60 -21.69 6.64
C LYS A 2 5.79 -20.26 7.12
N TYR A 3 5.70 -19.30 6.22
CA TYR A 3 5.75 -17.88 6.52
C TYR A 3 4.38 -17.26 6.28
N VAL A 4 3.97 -16.37 7.18
CA VAL A 4 2.71 -15.62 7.07
C VAL A 4 3.05 -14.15 7.23
N VAL A 5 2.70 -13.35 6.23
CA VAL A 5 2.83 -11.91 6.27
C VAL A 5 1.44 -11.31 6.41
N ILE A 6 1.21 -10.57 7.49
CA ILE A 6 -0.03 -9.82 7.69
C ILE A 6 0.32 -8.35 7.50
N LEU A 7 -0.19 -7.76 6.43
CA LEU A 7 0.06 -6.36 6.09
C LEU A 7 -1.13 -5.50 6.54
N GLY A 8 -0.90 -4.69 7.58
CA GLY A 8 -1.85 -3.65 7.99
C GLY A 8 -1.55 -2.36 7.24
N ASP A 9 -2.16 -2.17 6.09
CA ASP A 9 -1.96 -0.96 5.28
C ASP A 9 -2.61 0.25 5.97
N GLY A 10 -1.89 1.39 6.02
CA GLY A 10 -2.38 2.64 6.58
C GLY A 10 -2.55 2.67 8.11
N MET A 11 -1.92 1.76 8.85
CA MET A 11 -2.00 1.73 10.33
C MET A 11 -1.13 2.78 11.01
N ALA A 12 -0.04 3.21 10.38
CA ALA A 12 0.86 4.22 10.93
C ALA A 12 0.29 5.63 10.70
N ASP A 13 0.31 6.45 11.74
CA ASP A 13 -0.15 7.83 11.68
C ASP A 13 0.52 8.67 12.77
N GLU A 14 0.41 9.99 12.63
CA GLU A 14 0.85 10.94 13.64
C GLU A 14 -0.15 11.02 14.81
N PRO A 15 0.29 11.47 16.01
CA PRO A 15 -0.60 11.67 17.13
C PRO A 15 -1.71 12.69 16.84
N ILE A 16 -2.93 12.38 17.22
CA ILE A 16 -4.13 13.19 16.96
C ILE A 16 -4.59 13.84 18.27
N GLU A 17 -4.75 15.16 18.28
CA GLU A 17 -5.13 15.93 19.47
C GLU A 17 -6.49 15.47 20.05
N SER A 18 -7.47 15.23 19.20
CA SER A 18 -8.80 14.75 19.63
C SER A 18 -8.79 13.36 20.27
N LEU A 19 -7.72 12.58 20.06
CA LEU A 19 -7.50 11.29 20.70
C LEU A 19 -6.55 11.39 21.91
N GLY A 20 -6.36 12.59 22.45
CA GLY A 20 -5.46 12.82 23.59
C GLY A 20 -3.98 12.64 23.21
N ASN A 21 -3.58 13.10 22.05
CA ASN A 21 -2.23 12.98 21.47
C ASN A 21 -1.76 11.52 21.33
N LYS A 22 -2.68 10.63 21.01
CA LYS A 22 -2.38 9.24 20.66
C LYS A 22 -2.48 9.06 19.16
N THR A 23 -1.69 8.13 18.62
CA THR A 23 -1.89 7.63 17.26
C THR A 23 -3.18 6.80 17.19
N ILE A 24 -3.72 6.60 16.00
CA ILE A 24 -4.89 5.74 15.79
C ILE A 24 -4.64 4.34 16.36
N LEU A 25 -3.47 3.78 16.11
CA LEU A 25 -3.09 2.45 16.61
C LEU A 25 -3.02 2.40 18.13
N GLN A 26 -2.52 3.46 18.79
CA GLN A 26 -2.51 3.55 20.25
C GLN A 26 -3.91 3.73 20.87
N ALA A 27 -4.86 4.27 20.13
CA ALA A 27 -6.23 4.46 20.56
C ALA A 27 -7.13 3.26 20.25
N ALA A 28 -6.75 2.41 19.33
CA ALA A 28 -7.49 1.23 18.94
C ALA A 28 -7.40 0.14 20.02
N ASP A 29 -8.46 -0.65 20.15
CA ASP A 29 -8.47 -1.84 21.00
C ASP A 29 -7.90 -3.03 20.21
N THR A 30 -6.63 -3.33 20.42
CA THR A 30 -5.88 -4.35 19.68
C THR A 30 -5.19 -5.37 20.59
N PRO A 31 -5.93 -6.09 21.46
CA PRO A 31 -5.34 -6.91 22.52
C PRO A 31 -4.43 -8.02 22.00
N PHE A 32 -4.72 -8.59 20.81
CA PHE A 32 -3.88 -9.63 20.22
C PHE A 32 -2.59 -9.06 19.62
N LEU A 33 -2.63 -7.90 18.97
CA LEU A 33 -1.42 -7.21 18.48
C LEU A 33 -0.55 -6.79 19.67
N ASP A 34 -1.15 -6.26 20.73
CA ASP A 34 -0.46 -5.87 21.94
C ASP A 34 0.23 -7.05 22.63
N MET A 35 -0.43 -8.20 22.63
CA MET A 35 0.16 -9.45 23.15
C MET A 35 1.32 -9.92 22.28
N LEU A 36 1.18 -9.89 20.97
CA LEU A 36 2.22 -10.29 20.03
C LEU A 36 3.42 -9.36 20.12
N SER A 37 3.20 -8.05 20.17
CA SER A 37 4.28 -7.05 20.22
C SER A 37 5.18 -7.25 21.45
N LYS A 38 4.65 -7.66 22.58
CA LYS A 38 5.40 -7.95 23.80
C LYS A 38 6.31 -9.19 23.70
N LYS A 39 6.08 -10.05 22.70
CA LYS A 39 6.80 -11.32 22.50
C LYS A 39 7.58 -11.36 21.20
N SER A 40 7.58 -10.26 20.45
CA SER A 40 8.16 -10.17 19.11
C SER A 40 9.33 -9.20 19.08
N GLU A 41 10.15 -9.30 18.08
CA GLU A 41 11.06 -8.23 17.69
C GLU A 41 10.27 -7.18 16.92
N ILE A 42 10.46 -5.91 17.28
CA ILE A 42 9.80 -4.76 16.66
C ILE A 42 10.87 -3.85 16.09
N GLY A 43 10.63 -3.35 14.88
CA GLY A 43 11.54 -2.44 14.22
C GLY A 43 10.82 -1.54 13.23
N MET A 44 11.54 -0.52 12.76
CA MET A 44 11.12 0.36 11.67
C MET A 44 11.74 -0.12 10.37
N VAL A 45 10.95 -0.18 9.32
CA VAL A 45 11.39 -0.58 7.99
C VAL A 45 11.09 0.54 7.00
N HIS A 46 12.11 0.94 6.23
CA HIS A 46 11.96 1.90 5.15
C HIS A 46 11.49 1.16 3.89
N THR A 47 10.18 1.16 3.66
CA THR A 47 9.56 0.38 2.58
C THR A 47 9.51 1.09 1.23
N VAL A 48 9.68 2.41 1.19
CA VAL A 48 9.75 3.19 -0.04
C VAL A 48 11.16 3.75 -0.21
N PRO A 49 11.95 3.25 -1.18
CA PRO A 49 13.31 3.75 -1.40
C PRO A 49 13.35 5.24 -1.75
N ASP A 50 14.44 5.92 -1.34
CA ASP A 50 14.64 7.32 -1.64
C ASP A 50 14.58 7.60 -3.15
N GLY A 51 13.84 8.66 -3.51
CA GLY A 51 13.61 9.07 -4.90
C GLY A 51 12.45 8.38 -5.61
N MET A 52 11.79 7.42 -4.98
CA MET A 52 10.56 6.83 -5.50
C MET A 52 9.31 7.48 -4.89
N ALA A 53 8.26 7.57 -5.68
CA ALA A 53 6.97 8.06 -5.19
C ALA A 53 6.38 7.08 -4.16
N PRO A 54 5.82 7.57 -3.05
CA PRO A 54 5.17 6.72 -2.07
C PRO A 54 3.92 6.07 -2.68
N GLY A 55 3.89 4.74 -2.63
CA GLY A 55 2.77 3.94 -3.13
C GLY A 55 2.78 2.57 -2.49
N SER A 56 1.60 1.98 -2.33
CA SER A 56 1.46 0.63 -1.76
C SER A 56 2.10 -0.45 -2.64
N ASP A 57 2.11 -0.26 -3.95
CA ASP A 57 2.80 -1.12 -4.92
C ASP A 57 4.32 -1.17 -4.68
N THR A 58 4.96 0.01 -4.55
CA THR A 58 6.39 0.12 -4.22
C THR A 58 6.69 -0.47 -2.84
N ALA A 59 5.89 -0.11 -1.83
CA ALA A 59 6.08 -0.60 -0.47
C ALA A 59 5.90 -2.12 -0.37
N ASN A 60 4.90 -2.69 -1.05
CA ASN A 60 4.64 -4.12 -1.04
C ASN A 60 5.77 -4.93 -1.69
N LEU A 61 6.37 -4.43 -2.77
CA LEU A 61 7.56 -5.05 -3.34
C LEU A 61 8.68 -5.14 -2.31
N SER A 62 8.96 -4.04 -1.60
CA SER A 62 9.98 -4.01 -0.55
C SER A 62 9.66 -4.99 0.60
N VAL A 63 8.41 -5.04 1.05
CA VAL A 63 7.97 -5.98 2.11
C VAL A 63 8.15 -7.42 1.70
N LEU A 64 7.95 -7.73 0.41
CA LEU A 64 8.15 -9.07 -0.15
C LEU A 64 9.62 -9.38 -0.46
N GLY A 65 10.54 -8.43 -0.24
CA GLY A 65 11.97 -8.63 -0.45
C GLY A 65 12.47 -8.32 -1.87
N TYR A 66 11.64 -7.71 -2.70
CA TYR A 66 12.04 -7.25 -4.03
C TYR A 66 12.46 -5.78 -3.97
N ASP A 67 13.63 -5.46 -4.53
CA ASP A 67 14.05 -4.05 -4.64
C ASP A 67 13.18 -3.32 -5.68
N PRO A 68 12.37 -2.33 -5.27
CA PRO A 68 11.52 -1.61 -6.21
C PRO A 68 12.29 -0.85 -7.28
N LYS A 69 13.54 -0.44 -7.02
CA LYS A 69 14.39 0.24 -8.01
C LYS A 69 14.74 -0.67 -9.18
N ILE A 70 14.70 -1.98 -8.98
CA ILE A 70 15.02 -2.98 -9.99
C ILE A 70 13.74 -3.53 -10.64
N TYR A 71 12.75 -3.85 -9.82
CA TYR A 71 11.60 -4.65 -10.24
C TYR A 71 10.32 -3.84 -10.50
N TYR A 72 10.27 -2.57 -10.09
CA TYR A 72 9.07 -1.77 -10.28
C TYR A 72 9.04 -1.14 -11.67
N SER A 73 8.21 -1.66 -12.54
CA SER A 73 7.95 -1.16 -13.90
C SER A 73 6.69 -0.30 -14.01
N GLY A 74 6.05 -0.01 -12.88
CA GLY A 74 4.78 0.71 -12.82
C GLY A 74 3.64 -0.15 -12.27
N ARG A 75 2.57 0.50 -11.85
CA ARG A 75 1.40 -0.17 -11.25
C ARG A 75 0.57 -0.93 -12.28
N SER A 76 0.45 -0.39 -13.49
CA SER A 76 -0.42 -0.97 -14.53
C SER A 76 -0.06 -2.40 -14.91
N PRO A 77 1.23 -2.77 -15.10
CA PRO A 77 1.61 -4.16 -15.37
C PRO A 77 1.24 -5.11 -14.22
N LEU A 78 1.45 -4.68 -12.98
CA LEU A 78 1.13 -5.50 -11.80
C LEU A 78 -0.38 -5.76 -11.69
N GLU A 79 -1.20 -4.73 -11.93
CA GLU A 79 -2.66 -4.87 -11.95
C GLU A 79 -3.13 -5.76 -13.11
N ALA A 80 -2.57 -5.60 -14.31
CA ALA A 80 -2.91 -6.44 -15.46
C ALA A 80 -2.64 -7.92 -15.18
N LEU A 81 -1.47 -8.25 -14.64
CA LEU A 81 -1.11 -9.61 -14.27
C LEU A 81 -2.02 -10.16 -13.17
N SER A 82 -2.38 -9.35 -12.18
CA SER A 82 -3.22 -9.79 -11.06
C SER A 82 -4.64 -10.17 -11.48
N ILE A 83 -5.16 -9.56 -12.53
CA ILE A 83 -6.49 -9.90 -13.11
C ILE A 83 -6.40 -10.93 -14.24
N GLY A 84 -5.21 -11.50 -14.47
CA GLY A 84 -5.00 -12.59 -15.41
C GLY A 84 -4.85 -12.16 -16.87
N VAL A 85 -4.53 -10.90 -17.15
CA VAL A 85 -4.20 -10.45 -18.51
C VAL A 85 -2.83 -11.04 -18.89
N PRO A 86 -2.74 -11.86 -19.96
CA PRO A 86 -1.46 -12.36 -20.43
C PRO A 86 -0.61 -11.20 -20.97
N MET A 87 0.64 -11.13 -20.56
CA MET A 87 1.58 -10.10 -21.01
C MET A 87 2.91 -10.73 -21.41
N THR A 88 3.55 -10.14 -22.40
CA THR A 88 4.91 -10.44 -22.82
C THR A 88 5.87 -9.33 -22.35
N ASP A 89 7.17 -9.55 -22.48
CA ASP A 89 8.20 -8.59 -22.06
C ASP A 89 8.20 -7.28 -22.88
N THR A 90 7.49 -7.27 -24.02
CA THR A 90 7.39 -6.12 -24.92
C THR A 90 6.06 -5.36 -24.81
N ASP A 91 5.13 -5.86 -24.00
CA ASP A 91 3.82 -5.23 -23.87
C ASP A 91 3.86 -3.99 -22.97
N ILE A 92 3.06 -2.99 -23.34
CA ILE A 92 2.85 -1.79 -22.55
C ILE A 92 1.46 -1.83 -21.93
N ALA A 93 1.40 -1.87 -20.61
CA ALA A 93 0.14 -1.82 -19.89
C ALA A 93 -0.25 -0.37 -19.54
N LEU A 94 -1.46 0.01 -19.92
CA LEU A 94 -2.05 1.30 -19.55
C LEU A 94 -3.27 1.07 -18.69
N ARG A 95 -3.42 1.90 -17.66
CA ARG A 95 -4.59 1.89 -16.78
C ARG A 95 -5.59 2.94 -17.24
N CYS A 96 -6.85 2.54 -17.40
CA CYS A 96 -7.97 3.44 -17.65
C CYS A 96 -8.94 3.43 -16.46
N ASN A 97 -9.36 4.62 -16.04
CA ASN A 97 -10.46 4.77 -15.09
C ASN A 97 -11.72 5.19 -15.86
N ILE A 98 -12.84 4.51 -15.57
CA ILE A 98 -14.14 4.92 -16.11
C ILE A 98 -14.65 6.05 -15.24
N VAL A 99 -14.96 7.20 -15.85
CA VAL A 99 -15.49 8.37 -15.17
C VAL A 99 -16.88 8.70 -15.72
N THR A 100 -17.77 9.15 -14.84
CA THR A 100 -19.07 9.70 -15.27
C THR A 100 -18.93 11.20 -15.46
N VAL A 101 -19.27 11.66 -16.66
CA VAL A 101 -19.30 13.09 -16.98
C VAL A 101 -20.73 13.59 -16.77
N SER A 102 -20.95 14.45 -15.78
CA SER A 102 -22.18 15.24 -15.70
C SER A 102 -21.94 16.61 -16.33
N TYR A 103 -22.93 17.14 -17.03
CA TYR A 103 -22.83 18.41 -17.77
C TYR A 103 -22.50 19.64 -16.91
N THR A 104 -22.50 19.52 -15.60
CA THR A 104 -22.27 20.61 -14.67
C THR A 104 -20.92 20.60 -13.96
N HIS A 105 -20.25 19.45 -13.85
CA HIS A 105 -18.92 19.35 -13.23
C HIS A 105 -18.20 18.08 -13.69
N LEU A 106 -17.03 18.25 -14.29
CA LEU A 106 -16.03 17.19 -14.41
C LEU A 106 -15.50 16.88 -12.99
N ARG A 107 -16.11 15.96 -12.30
CA ARG A 107 -15.49 15.30 -11.16
C ARG A 107 -14.80 14.05 -11.68
N ALA A 108 -13.48 14.12 -11.84
CA ALA A 108 -12.70 12.92 -11.75
C ALA A 108 -12.94 12.37 -10.33
N HIS A 109 -13.75 11.34 -10.21
CA HIS A 109 -13.70 10.54 -8.99
C HIS A 109 -12.32 9.89 -9.03
N GLU A 110 -11.39 10.47 -8.29
CA GLU A 110 -10.29 9.68 -7.79
C GLU A 110 -10.97 8.50 -7.11
N THR A 111 -10.89 7.34 -7.75
CA THR A 111 -11.24 6.09 -7.09
C THR A 111 -10.38 6.09 -5.86
N GLY A 112 -11.05 6.25 -4.72
CA GLY A 112 -10.40 6.38 -3.45
C GLY A 112 -9.33 5.32 -3.35
N ARG A 113 -8.22 5.71 -2.83
CA ARG A 113 -7.18 4.77 -2.42
C ARG A 113 -7.86 3.67 -1.61
N ASN A 114 -7.94 2.53 -2.21
CA ASN A 114 -8.06 1.29 -1.47
C ASN A 114 -6.66 0.79 -1.21
#